data_b80ac9e481483480c94d956867745ba0
#
_entry.id   b80ac9e481483480c94d956867745ba0
#
_cell.length_a   1.000
_cell.length_b   1.000
_cell.length_c   1.000
_cell.angle_alpha   90.00
_cell.angle_beta   90.00
_cell.angle_gamma   90.00
#
_symmetry.space_group_name_H-M   'P 1'
#
loop_
_entity.id
_entity.type
_entity.pdbx_description
1 polymer ?
#
loop_
_entity_poly.entity_id
_entity_poly.type
_entity_poly.pdbx_seq_one_letter_code
_entity_poly.pdbx_strand_id
1 'polypeptide(L)'
;MKLEDVKSVGVLGAGVMGGGIAQCIIQAGIKTIIRDLSEEICENSREVILNSRFGFNKSVEMGKMSQDQVDAAMSCLSFTTDVQDLAECDVIIEAIGGGLDGAIENKPLKIKVWGEMDAVVKSEAVFASNTSMFTIADLADATQRKDRFIGMHLFSPANIMKLVEVTRTDDTRDDVVELIVALSTAMRKIPIVLKDVPGDTGFVGNRIMGAVRSCLLYTSPSPRD
;
A
#
# COMPACT_ATOMS: atom_id res chain seq x y z
N MET A 1 15.54 -5.47 -10.57
CA MET A 1 14.38 -6.41 -10.72
C MET A 1 13.36 -5.75 -11.62
N LYS A 2 12.78 -6.47 -12.58
CA LYS A 2 11.67 -5.98 -13.41
C LYS A 2 10.36 -6.57 -12.95
N LEU A 3 9.22 -5.99 -13.38
CA LEU A 3 7.88 -6.49 -12.98
C LEU A 3 7.65 -7.96 -13.39
N GLU A 4 8.18 -8.39 -14.53
CA GLU A 4 8.09 -9.77 -15.03
C GLU A 4 8.81 -10.80 -14.13
N ASP A 5 9.76 -10.33 -13.30
CA ASP A 5 10.50 -11.15 -12.33
C ASP A 5 9.74 -11.29 -11.01
N VAL A 6 8.73 -10.44 -10.74
CA VAL A 6 7.95 -10.45 -9.50
C VAL A 6 7.02 -11.66 -9.47
N LYS A 7 7.30 -12.61 -8.60
CA LYS A 7 6.51 -13.84 -8.41
C LYS A 7 5.43 -13.67 -7.37
N SER A 8 5.72 -12.92 -6.31
CA SER A 8 4.78 -12.68 -5.23
C SER A 8 5.00 -11.34 -4.52
N VAL A 9 3.89 -10.79 -4.04
CA VAL A 9 3.84 -9.56 -3.25
C VAL A 9 3.26 -9.87 -1.87
N GLY A 10 3.96 -9.48 -0.82
CA GLY A 10 3.44 -9.49 0.55
C GLY A 10 2.77 -8.16 0.88
N VAL A 11 1.63 -8.20 1.52
CA VAL A 11 0.94 -6.99 2.03
C VAL A 11 0.82 -7.11 3.54
N LEU A 12 1.37 -6.14 4.26
CA LEU A 12 1.29 -6.05 5.72
C LEU A 12 0.09 -5.19 6.11
N GLY A 13 -0.85 -5.81 6.80
CA GLY A 13 -2.12 -5.23 7.19
C GLY A 13 -3.27 -5.64 6.26
N ALA A 14 -4.28 -6.27 6.82
CA ALA A 14 -5.49 -6.73 6.13
C ALA A 14 -6.68 -5.74 6.28
N GLY A 15 -6.39 -4.50 6.69
CA GLY A 15 -7.39 -3.44 6.81
C GLY A 15 -7.87 -2.93 5.45
N VAL A 16 -8.64 -1.83 5.49
CA VAL A 16 -9.24 -1.21 4.28
C VAL A 16 -8.22 -0.91 3.19
N MET A 17 -7.04 -0.37 3.58
CA MET A 17 -6.00 -0.06 2.58
C MET A 17 -5.32 -1.33 2.07
N GLY A 18 -4.86 -2.23 2.95
CA GLY A 18 -4.18 -3.46 2.55
C GLY A 18 -5.04 -4.37 1.70
N GLY A 19 -6.31 -4.58 2.09
CA GLY A 19 -7.27 -5.33 1.28
C GLY A 19 -7.51 -4.71 -0.09
N GLY A 20 -7.67 -3.38 -0.16
CA GLY A 20 -7.85 -2.66 -1.43
C GLY A 20 -6.60 -2.68 -2.32
N ILE A 21 -5.39 -2.60 -1.74
CA ILE A 21 -4.11 -2.75 -2.45
C ILE A 21 -3.99 -4.15 -3.02
N ALA A 22 -4.20 -5.18 -2.19
CA ALA A 22 -4.16 -6.57 -2.61
C ALA A 22 -5.18 -6.87 -3.72
N GLN A 23 -6.41 -6.34 -3.62
CA GLN A 23 -7.42 -6.45 -4.67
C GLN A 23 -6.89 -5.95 -6.03
N CYS A 24 -6.16 -4.83 -6.04
CA CYS A 24 -5.57 -4.31 -7.28
C CYS A 24 -4.45 -5.20 -7.82
N ILE A 25 -3.61 -5.78 -6.95
CA ILE A 25 -2.47 -6.61 -7.32
C ILE A 25 -2.95 -7.93 -7.91
N ILE A 26 -3.92 -8.60 -7.27
CA ILE A 26 -4.46 -9.88 -7.77
C ILE A 26 -5.26 -9.71 -9.07
N GLN A 27 -5.87 -8.54 -9.33
CA GLN A 27 -6.47 -8.22 -10.63
C GLN A 27 -5.42 -8.12 -11.75
N ALA A 28 -4.16 -7.84 -11.41
CA ALA A 28 -3.05 -7.88 -12.35
C ALA A 28 -2.45 -9.30 -12.52
N GLY A 29 -3.04 -10.32 -11.85
CA GLY A 29 -2.60 -11.71 -11.93
C GLY A 29 -1.35 -12.02 -11.11
N ILE A 30 -0.97 -11.17 -10.17
CA ILE A 30 0.24 -11.34 -9.34
C ILE A 30 -0.16 -12.00 -8.02
N LYS A 31 0.55 -13.06 -7.63
CA LYS A 31 0.35 -13.73 -6.34
C LYS A 31 0.56 -12.76 -5.18
N THR A 32 -0.40 -12.75 -4.27
CA THR A 32 -0.40 -11.81 -3.13
C THR A 32 -0.68 -12.56 -1.84
N ILE A 33 0.13 -12.27 -0.82
CA ILE A 33 -0.04 -12.81 0.52
C ILE A 33 -0.33 -11.63 1.45
N ILE A 34 -1.52 -11.58 2.03
CA ILE A 34 -1.85 -10.59 3.05
C ILE A 34 -1.54 -11.18 4.42
N ARG A 35 -0.77 -10.46 5.20
CA ARG A 35 -0.45 -10.81 6.58
C ARG A 35 -1.08 -9.84 7.55
N ASP A 36 -1.79 -10.37 8.57
CA ASP A 36 -2.26 -9.59 9.72
C ASP A 36 -2.08 -10.37 11.03
N LEU A 37 -2.53 -9.80 12.15
CA LEU A 37 -2.31 -10.34 13.49
C LEU A 37 -3.24 -11.51 13.84
N SER A 38 -4.41 -11.62 13.20
CA SER A 38 -5.38 -12.68 13.48
C SER A 38 -6.08 -13.18 12.21
N GLU A 39 -6.52 -14.43 12.26
CA GLU A 39 -7.31 -15.06 11.20
C GLU A 39 -8.65 -14.34 10.99
N GLU A 40 -9.25 -13.83 12.06
CA GLU A 40 -10.51 -13.05 11.99
C GLU A 40 -10.34 -11.80 11.13
N ILE A 41 -9.25 -11.04 11.31
CA ILE A 41 -8.96 -9.85 10.48
C ILE A 41 -8.75 -10.25 9.03
N CYS A 42 -8.04 -11.35 8.79
CA CYS A 42 -7.81 -11.88 7.45
C CYS A 42 -9.11 -12.28 6.76
N GLU A 43 -10.01 -12.99 7.45
CA GLU A 43 -11.30 -13.39 6.91
C GLU A 43 -12.21 -12.18 6.65
N ASN A 44 -12.26 -11.22 7.56
CA ASN A 44 -12.98 -9.96 7.33
C ASN A 44 -12.45 -9.23 6.09
N SER A 45 -11.13 -9.25 5.85
CA SER A 45 -10.54 -8.65 4.65
C SER A 45 -10.98 -9.38 3.39
N ARG A 46 -11.03 -10.72 3.42
CA ARG A 46 -11.57 -11.55 2.32
C ARG A 46 -13.00 -11.16 1.98
N GLU A 47 -13.85 -11.07 3.01
CA GLU A 47 -15.24 -10.65 2.85
C GLU A 47 -15.37 -9.25 2.25
N VAL A 48 -14.55 -8.29 2.70
CA VAL A 48 -14.54 -6.93 2.15
C VAL A 48 -14.12 -6.91 0.68
N ILE A 49 -13.08 -7.66 0.31
CA ILE A 49 -12.60 -7.77 -1.08
C ILE A 49 -13.70 -8.34 -2.00
N LEU A 50 -14.47 -9.33 -1.52
CA LEU A 50 -15.54 -9.95 -2.30
C LEU A 50 -16.83 -9.13 -2.28
N ASN A 51 -17.31 -8.73 -1.10
CA ASN A 51 -18.71 -8.36 -0.86
C ASN A 51 -18.93 -6.88 -0.52
N SER A 52 -17.87 -6.06 -0.41
CA SER A 52 -18.05 -4.63 -0.15
C SER A 52 -18.67 -3.90 -1.35
N ARG A 53 -19.09 -2.64 -1.12
CA ARG A 53 -19.60 -1.74 -2.18
C ARG A 53 -18.66 -1.66 -3.39
N PHE A 54 -17.37 -1.85 -3.20
CA PHE A 54 -16.34 -1.81 -4.24
C PHE A 54 -15.66 -3.16 -4.42
N GLY A 55 -16.27 -4.22 -3.92
CA GLY A 55 -15.79 -5.59 -4.01
C GLY A 55 -16.01 -6.22 -5.40
N PHE A 56 -15.48 -7.41 -5.54
CA PHE A 56 -15.54 -8.15 -6.79
C PHE A 56 -16.96 -8.54 -7.20
N ASN A 57 -17.80 -9.01 -6.27
CA ASN A 57 -19.18 -9.40 -6.57
C ASN A 57 -19.98 -8.20 -7.11
N LYS A 58 -19.74 -7.01 -6.55
CA LYS A 58 -20.36 -5.80 -7.09
C LYS A 58 -19.88 -5.45 -8.50
N SER A 59 -18.61 -5.73 -8.81
CA SER A 59 -18.06 -5.54 -10.16
C SER A 59 -18.67 -6.50 -11.17
N VAL A 60 -18.98 -7.74 -10.76
CA VAL A 60 -19.71 -8.72 -11.58
C VAL A 60 -21.15 -8.27 -11.83
N GLU A 61 -21.89 -7.87 -10.78
CA GLU A 61 -23.25 -7.33 -10.92
C GLU A 61 -23.34 -6.15 -11.88
N MET A 62 -22.30 -5.30 -11.89
CA MET A 62 -22.21 -4.13 -12.78
C MET A 62 -21.71 -4.48 -14.20
N GLY A 63 -21.44 -5.75 -14.51
CA GLY A 63 -20.90 -6.18 -15.80
C GLY A 63 -19.46 -5.68 -16.10
N LYS A 64 -18.71 -5.27 -15.07
CA LYS A 64 -17.32 -4.80 -15.21
C LYS A 64 -16.30 -5.94 -15.20
N MET A 65 -16.66 -7.07 -14.61
CA MET A 65 -15.87 -8.29 -14.55
C MET A 65 -16.78 -9.50 -14.76
N SER A 66 -16.23 -10.60 -15.30
CA SER A 66 -16.89 -11.90 -15.29
C SER A 66 -16.57 -12.64 -13.99
N GLN A 67 -17.37 -13.67 -13.66
CA GLN A 67 -17.08 -14.54 -12.52
C GLN A 67 -15.72 -15.23 -12.68
N ASP A 68 -15.39 -15.72 -13.87
CA ASP A 68 -14.10 -16.35 -14.16
C ASP A 68 -12.91 -15.42 -13.88
N GLN A 69 -13.06 -14.12 -14.16
CA GLN A 69 -12.03 -13.14 -13.85
C GLN A 69 -11.87 -12.93 -12.33
N VAL A 70 -12.96 -12.98 -11.59
CA VAL A 70 -12.92 -12.91 -10.12
C VAL A 70 -12.28 -14.17 -9.54
N ASP A 71 -12.66 -15.34 -10.01
CA ASP A 71 -12.11 -16.60 -9.55
C ASP A 71 -10.61 -16.69 -9.85
N ALA A 72 -10.18 -16.26 -11.04
CA ALA A 72 -8.76 -16.17 -11.38
C ALA A 72 -8.00 -15.20 -10.47
N ALA A 73 -8.56 -14.00 -10.19
CA ALA A 73 -7.95 -13.05 -9.28
C ALA A 73 -7.85 -13.60 -7.85
N MET A 74 -8.94 -14.17 -7.34
CA MET A 74 -8.97 -14.75 -5.98
C MET A 74 -8.04 -15.95 -5.82
N SER A 75 -7.77 -16.71 -6.88
CA SER A 75 -6.77 -17.79 -6.86
C SER A 75 -5.33 -17.30 -6.63
N CYS A 76 -5.07 -16.01 -6.88
CA CYS A 76 -3.79 -15.36 -6.60
C CYS A 76 -3.66 -14.85 -5.15
N LEU A 77 -4.72 -14.94 -4.32
CA LEU A 77 -4.74 -14.38 -2.96
C LEU A 77 -4.64 -15.45 -1.89
N SER A 78 -3.74 -15.24 -0.95
CA SER A 78 -3.67 -15.99 0.30
C SER A 78 -3.56 -15.05 1.51
N PHE A 79 -3.88 -15.59 2.68
CA PHE A 79 -3.80 -14.88 3.96
C PHE A 79 -2.96 -15.68 4.94
N THR A 80 -2.28 -14.99 5.83
CA THR A 80 -1.49 -15.60 6.90
C THR A 80 -1.39 -14.71 8.13
N THR A 81 -1.12 -15.33 9.27
CA THR A 81 -0.72 -14.63 10.50
C THR A 81 0.79 -14.77 10.75
N ASP A 82 1.47 -15.66 10.03
CA ASP A 82 2.90 -15.90 10.16
C ASP A 82 3.72 -14.99 9.24
N VAL A 83 4.68 -14.27 9.80
CA VAL A 83 5.60 -13.42 9.02
C VAL A 83 6.53 -14.24 8.13
N GLN A 84 6.81 -15.51 8.48
CA GLN A 84 7.69 -16.39 7.70
C GLN A 84 7.14 -16.69 6.31
N ASP A 85 5.83 -16.67 6.13
CA ASP A 85 5.20 -16.89 4.83
C ASP A 85 5.52 -15.76 3.82
N LEU A 86 6.05 -14.63 4.29
CA LEU A 86 6.49 -13.52 3.46
C LEU A 86 7.97 -13.58 3.07
N ALA A 87 8.73 -14.55 3.59
CA ALA A 87 10.19 -14.63 3.42
C ALA A 87 10.64 -14.60 1.95
N GLU A 88 9.89 -15.25 1.08
CA GLU A 88 10.21 -15.38 -0.35
C GLU A 88 9.51 -14.33 -1.24
N CYS A 89 8.76 -13.38 -0.66
CA CYS A 89 8.14 -12.31 -1.45
C CYS A 89 9.19 -11.39 -2.10
N ASP A 90 8.89 -10.94 -3.30
CA ASP A 90 9.76 -10.05 -4.08
C ASP A 90 9.54 -8.58 -3.73
N VAL A 91 8.31 -8.25 -3.34
CA VAL A 91 7.90 -6.91 -2.89
C VAL A 91 7.09 -7.05 -1.61
N ILE A 92 7.37 -6.22 -0.61
CA ILE A 92 6.54 -6.08 0.59
C ILE A 92 5.92 -4.68 0.58
N ILE A 93 4.60 -4.61 0.65
CA ILE A 93 3.86 -3.35 0.76
C ILE A 93 3.27 -3.25 2.16
N GLU A 94 3.67 -2.23 2.90
CA GLU A 94 3.17 -1.97 4.25
C GLU A 94 1.95 -1.02 4.19
N ALA A 95 0.83 -1.48 4.73
CA ALA A 95 -0.43 -0.75 4.85
C ALA A 95 -1.01 -0.86 6.26
N ILE A 96 -0.13 -0.84 7.27
CA ILE A 96 -0.51 -0.93 8.68
C ILE A 96 -1.05 0.42 9.12
N GLY A 97 -2.31 0.43 9.52
CA GLY A 97 -3.00 1.59 10.08
C GLY A 97 -2.69 1.79 11.55
N GLY A 98 -3.40 2.77 12.14
CA GLY A 98 -3.20 3.24 13.49
C GLY A 98 -3.30 2.19 14.58
N GLY A 99 -2.73 2.55 15.71
CA GLY A 99 -2.76 1.74 16.92
C GLY A 99 -4.11 1.79 17.64
N LEU A 100 -4.17 1.14 18.80
CA LEU A 100 -5.36 1.07 19.68
C LEU A 100 -5.82 2.46 20.20
N ASP A 101 -5.01 3.48 20.01
CA ASP A 101 -5.26 4.88 20.38
C ASP A 101 -6.06 5.68 19.34
N GLY A 102 -6.48 5.05 18.26
CA GLY A 102 -7.25 5.69 17.18
C GLY A 102 -6.44 6.57 16.23
N ALA A 103 -5.11 6.60 16.35
CA ALA A 103 -4.24 7.30 15.40
C ALA A 103 -4.36 6.64 14.01
N ILE A 104 -4.35 7.46 12.96
CA ILE A 104 -4.42 6.97 11.57
C ILE A 104 -3.18 6.16 11.23
N GLU A 105 -2.01 6.59 11.69
CA GLU A 105 -0.73 5.91 11.49
C GLU A 105 0.14 5.99 12.77
N ASN A 106 0.96 4.97 13.01
CA ASN A 106 1.85 4.87 14.16
C ASN A 106 3.29 4.62 13.69
N LYS A 107 4.15 5.66 13.72
CA LYS A 107 5.53 5.59 13.24
C LYS A 107 6.38 4.58 14.02
N PRO A 108 6.37 4.53 15.36
CA PRO A 108 7.10 3.51 16.12
C PRO A 108 6.71 2.08 15.75
N LEU A 109 5.42 1.82 15.51
CA LEU A 109 4.95 0.51 15.06
C LEU A 109 5.50 0.17 13.68
N LYS A 110 5.45 1.11 12.73
CA LYS A 110 5.99 0.90 11.37
C LYS A 110 7.51 0.61 11.41
N ILE A 111 8.27 1.37 12.19
CA ILE A 111 9.71 1.15 12.39
C ILE A 111 9.98 -0.26 12.93
N LYS A 112 9.23 -0.69 13.96
CA LYS A 112 9.38 -2.04 14.53
C LYS A 112 9.09 -3.11 13.47
N VAL A 113 7.97 -2.99 12.76
CA VAL A 113 7.57 -3.96 11.73
C VAL A 113 8.59 -4.01 10.59
N TRP A 114 9.13 -2.88 10.14
CA TRP A 114 10.15 -2.88 9.09
C TRP A 114 11.44 -3.58 9.53
N GLY A 115 11.87 -3.40 10.78
CA GLY A 115 13.03 -4.14 11.34
C GLY A 115 12.77 -5.64 11.40
N GLU A 116 11.55 -6.07 11.78
CA GLU A 116 11.15 -7.49 11.75
C GLU A 116 11.15 -8.05 10.33
N MET A 117 10.59 -7.31 9.37
CA MET A 117 10.57 -7.73 7.96
C MET A 117 11.97 -7.81 7.36
N ASP A 118 12.87 -6.90 7.72
CA ASP A 118 14.25 -6.91 7.23
C ASP A 118 15.03 -8.16 7.66
N ALA A 119 14.68 -8.71 8.80
CA ALA A 119 15.29 -9.94 9.32
C ALA A 119 14.72 -11.22 8.68
N VAL A 120 13.49 -11.18 8.14
CA VAL A 120 12.77 -12.36 7.64
C VAL A 120 12.81 -12.47 6.12
N VAL A 121 12.57 -11.35 5.44
CA VAL A 121 12.38 -11.33 3.98
C VAL A 121 13.72 -11.32 3.27
N LYS A 122 13.83 -12.09 2.18
CA LYS A 122 15.05 -12.18 1.36
C LYS A 122 15.63 -10.81 1.03
N SER A 123 16.95 -10.74 0.92
CA SER A 123 17.70 -9.47 0.81
C SER A 123 17.40 -8.68 -0.46
N GLU A 124 16.98 -9.36 -1.52
CA GLU A 124 16.70 -8.75 -2.84
C GLU A 124 15.33 -8.10 -2.92
N ALA A 125 14.45 -8.37 -1.95
CA ALA A 125 13.08 -7.85 -1.96
C ALA A 125 13.04 -6.32 -1.81
N VAL A 126 12.05 -5.72 -2.45
CA VAL A 126 11.75 -4.29 -2.36
C VAL A 126 10.72 -4.05 -1.27
N PHE A 127 10.96 -3.05 -0.44
CA PHE A 127 10.04 -2.59 0.60
C PHE A 127 9.35 -1.30 0.20
N ALA A 128 8.03 -1.28 0.27
CA ALA A 128 7.21 -0.14 -0.10
C ALA A 128 6.23 0.22 1.03
N SER A 129 6.28 1.44 1.54
CA SER A 129 5.34 1.90 2.57
C SER A 129 4.19 2.69 1.97
N ASN A 130 2.96 2.36 2.36
CA ASN A 130 1.76 3.13 2.01
C ASN A 130 1.50 4.29 3.00
N THR A 131 2.49 4.70 3.77
CA THR A 131 2.33 5.87 4.66
C THR A 131 1.86 7.09 3.89
N SER A 132 1.02 7.89 4.53
CA SER A 132 0.50 9.15 3.97
C SER A 132 1.23 10.39 4.49
N MET A 133 2.05 10.24 5.55
CA MET A 133 2.58 11.38 6.28
C MET A 133 4.03 11.26 6.76
N PHE A 134 4.59 10.06 6.89
CA PHE A 134 5.97 9.90 7.37
C PHE A 134 6.96 9.99 6.22
N THR A 135 8.13 10.57 6.49
CA THR A 135 9.24 10.56 5.54
C THR A 135 9.69 9.11 5.28
N ILE A 136 9.94 8.79 4.03
CA ILE A 136 10.34 7.45 3.62
C ILE A 136 11.73 7.12 4.15
N ALA A 137 12.62 8.10 4.20
CA ALA A 137 13.95 7.93 4.76
C ALA A 137 13.92 7.46 6.22
N ASP A 138 13.03 8.06 7.05
CA ASP A 138 12.90 7.68 8.45
C ASP A 138 12.43 6.22 8.65
N LEU A 139 11.60 5.72 7.73
CA LEU A 139 11.17 4.33 7.78
C LEU A 139 12.24 3.38 7.22
N ALA A 140 12.95 3.82 6.18
CA ALA A 140 14.06 3.06 5.59
C ALA A 140 15.21 2.87 6.57
N ASP A 141 15.42 3.80 7.50
CA ASP A 141 16.44 3.72 8.56
C ASP A 141 16.26 2.51 9.50
N ALA A 142 15.07 1.94 9.55
CA ALA A 142 14.80 0.71 10.30
C ALA A 142 15.33 -0.57 9.60
N THR A 143 15.86 -0.46 8.38
CA THR A 143 16.27 -1.60 7.55
C THR A 143 17.71 -1.46 7.06
N GLN A 144 18.31 -2.59 6.62
CA GLN A 144 19.63 -2.60 5.98
C GLN A 144 19.54 -2.45 4.43
N ARG A 145 18.33 -2.24 3.88
CA ARG A 145 18.07 -2.16 2.43
C ARG A 145 17.49 -0.81 2.00
N LYS A 146 18.07 0.29 2.48
CA LYS A 146 17.62 1.65 2.13
C LYS A 146 17.56 1.89 0.63
N ASP A 147 18.46 1.26 -0.12
CA ASP A 147 18.53 1.30 -1.58
C ASP A 147 17.34 0.60 -2.27
N ARG A 148 16.60 -0.24 -1.53
CA ARG A 148 15.40 -0.97 -1.96
C ARG A 148 14.15 -0.59 -1.17
N PHE A 149 14.18 0.56 -0.52
CA PHE A 149 13.04 1.10 0.22
C PHE A 149 12.42 2.28 -0.52
N ILE A 150 11.08 2.34 -0.60
CA ILE A 150 10.35 3.35 -1.37
C ILE A 150 8.97 3.63 -0.75
N GLY A 151 8.42 4.80 -0.97
CA GLY A 151 7.02 5.11 -0.68
C GLY A 151 6.12 4.67 -1.84
N MET A 152 4.97 4.09 -1.51
CA MET A 152 3.92 3.75 -2.48
C MET A 152 2.56 4.14 -1.89
N HIS A 153 2.28 5.43 -1.88
CA HIS A 153 1.07 5.98 -1.25
C HIS A 153 -0.13 5.90 -2.19
N LEU A 154 -1.09 5.04 -1.85
CA LEU A 154 -2.38 4.93 -2.51
C LEU A 154 -3.44 5.70 -1.72
N PHE A 155 -4.38 6.30 -2.42
CA PHE A 155 -5.49 7.03 -1.81
C PHE A 155 -6.68 6.10 -1.55
N SER A 156 -7.40 6.35 -0.46
CA SER A 156 -8.58 5.57 -0.08
C SER A 156 -9.81 5.96 -0.89
N PRO A 157 -10.61 5.00 -1.39
CA PRO A 157 -10.39 3.55 -1.39
C PRO A 157 -9.35 3.14 -2.45
N ALA A 158 -8.38 2.28 -2.05
CA ALA A 158 -7.24 1.95 -2.92
C ALA A 158 -7.65 1.30 -4.25
N ASN A 159 -8.70 0.49 -4.26
CA ASN A 159 -9.20 -0.17 -5.46
C ASN A 159 -9.96 0.78 -6.43
N ILE A 160 -10.33 1.99 -5.99
CA ILE A 160 -11.07 2.98 -6.79
C ILE A 160 -10.17 4.13 -7.24
N MET A 161 -9.43 4.73 -6.30
CA MET A 161 -8.59 5.89 -6.58
C MET A 161 -7.44 5.51 -7.49
N LYS A 162 -7.16 6.34 -8.50
CA LYS A 162 -6.18 6.00 -9.53
C LYS A 162 -4.77 6.48 -9.20
N LEU A 163 -4.64 7.59 -8.48
CA LEU A 163 -3.34 8.19 -8.19
C LEU A 163 -2.54 7.32 -7.23
N VAL A 164 -1.25 7.14 -7.54
CA VAL A 164 -0.24 6.58 -6.61
C VAL A 164 0.95 7.52 -6.57
N GLU A 165 1.34 7.92 -5.39
CA GLU A 165 2.55 8.69 -5.16
C GLU A 165 3.70 7.71 -4.86
N VAL A 166 4.64 7.64 -5.79
CA VAL A 166 5.86 6.82 -5.68
C VAL A 166 6.98 7.73 -5.18
N THR A 167 7.29 7.64 -3.90
CA THR A 167 8.20 8.56 -3.23
C THR A 167 9.56 7.91 -3.00
N ARG A 168 10.60 8.42 -3.67
CA ARG A 168 11.96 7.94 -3.53
C ARG A 168 12.78 8.78 -2.55
N THR A 169 13.71 8.15 -1.85
CA THR A 169 14.78 8.81 -1.11
C THR A 169 16.01 9.03 -2.01
N ASP A 170 17.04 9.67 -1.48
CA ASP A 170 18.32 9.78 -2.19
C ASP A 170 19.05 8.42 -2.30
N ASP A 171 18.77 7.48 -1.39
CA ASP A 171 19.34 6.12 -1.40
C ASP A 171 18.59 5.17 -2.34
N THR A 172 17.31 5.44 -2.66
CA THR A 172 16.47 4.55 -3.46
C THR A 172 17.00 4.40 -4.89
N ARG A 173 17.30 3.18 -5.32
CA ARG A 173 17.80 2.87 -6.66
C ARG A 173 16.76 3.15 -7.75
N ASP A 174 17.23 3.51 -8.93
CA ASP A 174 16.34 3.80 -10.08
C ASP A 174 15.54 2.57 -10.53
N ASP A 175 16.15 1.37 -10.53
CA ASP A 175 15.41 0.14 -10.88
C ASP A 175 14.29 -0.23 -9.89
N VAL A 176 14.39 0.21 -8.62
CA VAL A 176 13.33 0.08 -7.64
C VAL A 176 12.17 1.03 -7.95
N VAL A 177 12.49 2.27 -8.32
CA VAL A 177 11.48 3.24 -8.77
C VAL A 177 10.74 2.72 -10.01
N GLU A 178 11.48 2.24 -11.01
CA GLU A 178 10.91 1.68 -12.24
C GLU A 178 10.00 0.47 -11.95
N LEU A 179 10.41 -0.42 -11.05
CA LEU A 179 9.60 -1.56 -10.62
C LEU A 179 8.27 -1.14 -10.00
N ILE A 180 8.29 -0.20 -9.05
CA ILE A 180 7.07 0.24 -8.36
C ILE A 180 6.14 1.06 -9.27
N VAL A 181 6.70 1.83 -10.20
CA VAL A 181 5.95 2.49 -11.27
C VAL A 181 5.28 1.44 -12.18
N ALA A 182 6.01 0.40 -12.60
CA ALA A 182 5.46 -0.67 -13.42
C ALA A 182 4.38 -1.47 -12.67
N LEU A 183 4.60 -1.81 -11.40
CA LEU A 183 3.61 -2.48 -10.55
C LEU A 183 2.34 -1.63 -10.41
N SER A 184 2.49 -0.34 -10.11
CA SER A 184 1.36 0.59 -10.02
C SER A 184 0.56 0.65 -11.32
N THR A 185 1.25 0.67 -12.46
CA THR A 185 0.62 0.68 -13.79
C THR A 185 -0.13 -0.62 -14.07
N ALA A 186 0.44 -1.78 -13.71
CA ALA A 186 -0.22 -3.09 -13.81
C ALA A 186 -1.48 -3.14 -12.93
N MET A 187 -1.47 -2.50 -11.77
CA MET A 187 -2.63 -2.30 -10.88
C MET A 187 -3.66 -1.29 -11.45
N ARG A 188 -3.50 -0.83 -12.70
CA ARG A 188 -4.34 0.19 -13.37
C ARG A 188 -4.35 1.53 -12.66
N LYS A 189 -3.23 1.88 -12.01
CA LYS A 189 -3.02 3.17 -11.35
C LYS A 189 -2.24 4.12 -12.24
N ILE A 190 -2.22 5.38 -11.84
CA ILE A 190 -1.45 6.47 -12.46
C ILE A 190 -0.37 6.88 -11.45
N PRO A 191 0.84 6.33 -11.56
CA PRO A 191 1.93 6.68 -10.66
C PRO A 191 2.52 8.04 -11.00
N ILE A 192 2.85 8.81 -9.97
CA ILE A 192 3.71 10.00 -10.06
C ILE A 192 4.92 9.78 -9.17
N VAL A 193 6.11 10.08 -9.69
CA VAL A 193 7.36 9.93 -8.92
C VAL A 193 7.67 11.22 -8.20
N LEU A 194 7.92 11.10 -6.89
CA LEU A 194 8.22 12.21 -6.00
C LEU A 194 9.57 11.96 -5.32
N LYS A 195 10.22 13.04 -4.92
CA LYS A 195 11.37 13.00 -4.02
C LYS A 195 10.89 13.13 -2.57
N ASP A 196 11.41 12.27 -1.69
CA ASP A 196 11.21 12.41 -0.24
C ASP A 196 11.92 13.66 0.26
N VAL A 197 11.23 14.43 1.09
CA VAL A 197 11.80 15.66 1.68
C VAL A 197 11.81 15.51 3.19
N PRO A 198 12.99 15.34 3.80
CA PRO A 198 13.12 15.20 5.25
C PRO A 198 12.48 16.37 6.01
N GLY A 199 11.74 16.05 7.06
CA GLY A 199 11.07 17.05 7.91
C GLY A 199 9.70 17.53 7.39
N ASP A 200 9.32 17.24 6.16
CA ASP A 200 7.97 17.49 5.65
C ASP A 200 7.02 16.36 6.04
N THR A 201 5.79 16.73 6.36
CA THR A 201 4.71 15.77 6.61
C THR A 201 3.78 15.69 5.40
N GLY A 202 3.57 14.48 4.90
CA GLY A 202 2.69 14.20 3.77
C GLY A 202 3.31 14.51 2.41
N PHE A 203 2.70 13.95 1.38
CA PHE A 203 3.12 14.07 -0.01
C PHE A 203 2.29 15.11 -0.77
N VAL A 204 2.48 15.22 -2.08
CA VAL A 204 1.91 16.30 -2.91
C VAL A 204 0.38 16.38 -2.78
N GLY A 205 -0.33 15.26 -2.88
CA GLY A 205 -1.79 15.26 -2.79
C GLY A 205 -2.32 15.82 -1.48
N ASN A 206 -1.79 15.33 -0.35
CA ASN A 206 -2.21 15.78 0.97
C ASN A 206 -1.80 17.24 1.24
N ARG A 207 -0.64 17.69 0.75
CA ARG A 207 -0.18 19.09 0.88
C ARG A 207 -1.06 20.03 0.08
N ILE A 208 -1.42 19.69 -1.16
CA ILE A 208 -2.36 20.50 -1.97
C ILE A 208 -3.73 20.57 -1.29
N MET A 209 -4.26 19.43 -0.85
CA MET A 209 -5.55 19.39 -0.16
C MET A 209 -5.53 20.17 1.16
N GLY A 210 -4.42 20.11 1.90
CA GLY A 210 -4.21 20.90 3.11
C GLY A 210 -4.25 22.41 2.83
N ALA A 211 -3.54 22.86 1.80
CA ALA A 211 -3.53 24.26 1.40
C ALA A 211 -4.94 24.75 0.96
N VAL A 212 -5.66 23.93 0.15
CA VAL A 212 -7.03 24.27 -0.26
C VAL A 212 -7.97 24.36 0.94
N ARG A 213 -7.91 23.39 1.87
CA ARG A 213 -8.74 23.40 3.08
C ARG A 213 -8.44 24.61 3.97
N SER A 214 -7.18 24.94 4.16
CA SER A 214 -6.79 26.12 4.95
C SER A 214 -7.32 27.41 4.31
N CYS A 215 -7.25 27.52 2.98
CA CYS A 215 -7.80 28.66 2.26
C CYS A 215 -9.32 28.77 2.41
N LEU A 216 -10.06 27.65 2.28
CA LEU A 216 -11.51 27.61 2.43
C LEU A 216 -11.96 27.96 3.85
N LEU A 217 -11.25 27.48 4.88
CA LEU A 217 -11.54 27.81 6.28
C LEU A 217 -11.34 29.29 6.59
N TYR A 218 -10.39 29.94 5.89
CA TYR A 218 -10.08 31.35 6.08
C TYR A 218 -11.02 32.29 5.30
N THR A 219 -11.55 31.83 4.18
CA THR A 219 -12.37 32.64 3.26
C THR A 219 -13.86 32.34 3.33
N SER A 220 -14.27 31.22 3.89
CA SER A 220 -15.68 30.88 4.07
C SER A 220 -16.26 31.60 5.27
N PRO A 221 -17.33 32.40 5.12
CA PRO A 221 -17.98 33.00 6.27
C PRO A 221 -18.47 31.91 7.19
N SER A 222 -18.09 31.98 8.47
CA SER A 222 -18.57 31.07 9.49
C SER A 222 -20.08 31.24 9.67
N PRO A 223 -20.86 30.17 9.72
CA PRO A 223 -22.30 30.27 10.07
C PRO A 223 -22.53 30.79 11.50
N ARG A 224 -21.45 31.09 12.22
CA ARG A 224 -21.49 31.54 13.62
C ARG A 224 -21.04 32.98 13.79
N ASP A 225 -20.67 33.69 12.71
CA ASP A 225 -20.30 35.10 12.72
C ASP A 225 -21.50 36.01 12.43
#